data_7c5410720f6113858499376ae410e32e
#
_entry.id   7c5410720f6113858499376ae410e32e
#
_cell.length_a   1.000
_cell.length_b   1.000
_cell.length_c   1.000
_cell.angle_alpha   90.00
_cell.angle_beta   90.00
_cell.angle_gamma   90.00
#
_symmetry.space_group_name_H-M   'P 1'
#
loop_
_entity.id
_entity.type
_entity.pdbx_description
1 polymer ?
#
loop_
_entity_poly.entity_id
_entity_poly.type
_entity_poly.pdbx_seq_one_letter_code
_entity_poly.pdbx_strand_id
1 'polypeptide(L)'
;MKYLIILAIFFNLSYETTNYFEEAGEYYRIDPKILYCIAKKESKFNPNAISRNSNGSVDIGVMQINSVHLKELKKYGFQKEHLFNPKINIYAGAWLLKRCFNKHGVSEDGITCYNGRIENNTYGYEVLKELKLVYEKEK
;
A
#
# COMPACT_ATOMS: atom_id res chain seq x y z
N MET A 1 0.49 -17.04 -30.82
CA MET A 1 0.56 -15.58 -30.72
C MET A 1 -0.32 -14.97 -29.61
N LYS A 2 -1.57 -15.40 -29.43
CA LYS A 2 -2.44 -14.88 -28.34
C LYS A 2 -1.85 -14.99 -26.92
N TYR A 3 -1.17 -16.08 -26.61
CA TYR A 3 -0.59 -16.30 -25.28
C TYR A 3 0.66 -15.45 -24.98
N LEU A 4 1.43 -15.07 -26.01
CA LEU A 4 2.60 -14.19 -25.84
C LEU A 4 2.17 -12.74 -25.46
N ILE A 5 1.05 -12.27 -26.03
CA ILE A 5 0.53 -10.93 -25.76
C ILE A 5 -0.01 -10.83 -24.32
N ILE A 6 -0.67 -11.89 -23.84
CA ILE A 6 -1.19 -11.94 -22.45
C ILE A 6 -0.03 -11.94 -21.44
N LEU A 7 1.03 -12.71 -21.71
CA LEU A 7 2.22 -12.75 -20.84
C LEU A 7 2.92 -11.39 -20.80
N ALA A 8 3.04 -10.70 -21.92
CA ALA A 8 3.63 -9.37 -22.01
C ALA A 8 2.82 -8.31 -21.25
N ILE A 9 1.50 -8.40 -21.27
CA ILE A 9 0.62 -7.47 -20.52
C ILE A 9 0.79 -7.67 -19.00
N PHE A 10 0.83 -8.90 -18.52
CA PHE A 10 1.06 -9.20 -17.11
C PHE A 10 2.45 -8.79 -16.64
N PHE A 11 3.47 -8.98 -17.47
CA PHE A 11 4.85 -8.60 -17.16
C PHE A 11 5.01 -7.07 -17.07
N ASN A 12 4.41 -6.32 -18.01
CA ASN A 12 4.43 -4.86 -18.00
C ASN A 12 3.68 -4.28 -16.78
N LEU A 13 2.51 -4.84 -16.43
CA LEU A 13 1.73 -4.36 -15.30
C LEU A 13 2.47 -4.56 -13.97
N SER A 14 3.13 -5.70 -13.78
CA SER A 14 3.93 -5.97 -12.58
C SER A 14 5.16 -5.07 -12.49
N TYR A 15 5.83 -4.78 -13.59
CA TYR A 15 6.98 -3.88 -13.65
C TYR A 15 6.57 -2.43 -13.31
N GLU A 16 5.49 -1.92 -13.90
CA GLU A 16 4.98 -0.59 -13.58
C GLU A 16 4.60 -0.45 -12.10
N THR A 17 3.93 -1.44 -11.54
CA THR A 17 3.52 -1.40 -10.13
C THR A 17 4.73 -1.41 -9.18
N THR A 18 5.77 -2.17 -9.50
CA THR A 18 7.02 -2.17 -8.72
C THR A 18 7.70 -0.80 -8.75
N ASN A 19 7.70 -0.14 -9.90
CA ASN A 19 8.25 1.21 -10.03
C ASN A 19 7.49 2.24 -9.16
N TYR A 20 6.17 2.12 -9.02
CA TYR A 20 5.39 3.05 -8.17
C TYR A 20 5.73 2.94 -6.69
N PHE A 21 6.12 1.77 -6.19
CA PHE A 21 6.62 1.63 -4.82
C PHE A 21 7.95 2.36 -4.63
N GLU A 22 8.86 2.27 -5.60
CA GLU A 22 10.14 2.96 -5.57
C GLU A 22 9.93 4.47 -5.65
N GLU A 23 9.12 4.97 -6.59
CA GLU A 23 8.81 6.39 -6.73
C GLU A 23 8.17 6.97 -5.45
N ALA A 24 7.17 6.30 -4.89
CA ALA A 24 6.50 6.76 -3.68
C ALA A 24 7.42 6.66 -2.45
N GLY A 25 8.23 5.60 -2.37
CA GLY A 25 9.21 5.42 -1.31
C GLY A 25 10.27 6.53 -1.31
N GLU A 26 10.80 6.89 -2.48
CA GLU A 26 11.74 7.99 -2.63
C GLU A 26 11.09 9.32 -2.23
N TYR A 27 9.90 9.62 -2.75
CA TYR A 27 9.19 10.87 -2.47
C TYR A 27 8.92 11.08 -0.98
N TYR A 28 8.45 10.05 -0.27
CA TYR A 28 8.12 10.12 1.15
C TYR A 28 9.28 9.73 2.08
N ARG A 29 10.44 9.33 1.53
CA ARG A 29 11.59 8.81 2.28
C ARG A 29 11.20 7.61 3.15
N ILE A 30 10.56 6.65 2.53
CA ILE A 30 10.16 5.35 3.10
C ILE A 30 10.83 4.26 2.29
N ASP A 31 11.32 3.22 2.95
CA ASP A 31 11.80 2.03 2.24
C ASP A 31 10.67 1.45 1.35
N PRO A 32 10.84 1.42 0.01
CA PRO A 32 9.82 0.95 -0.91
C PRO A 32 9.39 -0.49 -0.65
N LYS A 33 10.26 -1.31 -0.04
CA LYS A 33 9.94 -2.69 0.32
C LYS A 33 8.93 -2.79 1.46
N ILE A 34 8.87 -1.80 2.35
CA ILE A 34 7.81 -1.73 3.37
C ILE A 34 6.47 -1.50 2.68
N LEU A 35 6.39 -0.56 1.73
CA LEU A 35 5.17 -0.32 0.94
C LEU A 35 4.73 -1.56 0.16
N TYR A 36 5.69 -2.25 -0.45
CA TYR A 36 5.47 -3.52 -1.15
C TYR A 36 4.88 -4.58 -0.22
N CYS A 37 5.46 -4.78 0.96
CA CYS A 37 4.97 -5.76 1.94
C CYS A 37 3.56 -5.42 2.46
N ILE A 38 3.28 -4.14 2.67
CA ILE A 38 1.93 -3.67 3.04
C ILE A 38 0.94 -3.98 1.90
N ALA A 39 1.24 -3.60 0.67
CA ALA A 39 0.37 -3.86 -0.48
C ALA A 39 0.10 -5.37 -0.70
N LYS A 40 1.13 -6.20 -0.53
CA LYS A 40 0.99 -7.65 -0.58
C LYS A 40 0.02 -8.16 0.48
N LYS A 41 0.16 -7.67 1.71
CA LYS A 41 -0.70 -8.04 2.84
C LYS A 41 -2.13 -7.55 2.65
N GLU A 42 -2.33 -6.31 2.22
CA GLU A 42 -3.62 -5.65 2.10
C GLU A 42 -4.51 -6.24 0.99
N SER A 43 -3.96 -6.42 -0.20
CA SER A 43 -4.75 -6.78 -1.38
C SER A 43 -4.14 -7.85 -2.27
N LYS A 44 -2.94 -8.34 -1.96
CA LYS A 44 -2.12 -9.15 -2.90
C LYS A 44 -1.93 -8.42 -4.23
N PHE A 45 -1.69 -7.10 -4.14
CA PHE A 45 -1.49 -6.20 -5.29
C PHE A 45 -2.71 -6.03 -6.21
N ASN A 46 -3.93 -6.29 -5.72
CA ASN A 46 -5.14 -6.15 -6.52
C ASN A 46 -5.61 -4.67 -6.53
N PRO A 47 -5.52 -3.96 -7.67
CA PRO A 47 -5.92 -2.55 -7.75
C PRO A 47 -7.44 -2.36 -7.61
N ASN A 48 -8.22 -3.41 -7.85
CA ASN A 48 -9.69 -3.39 -7.79
C ASN A 48 -10.25 -3.93 -6.47
N ALA A 49 -9.38 -4.23 -5.49
CA ALA A 49 -9.82 -4.74 -4.20
C ALA A 49 -10.70 -3.74 -3.45
N ILE A 50 -11.82 -4.21 -2.93
CA ILE A 50 -12.70 -3.46 -2.04
C ILE A 50 -13.04 -4.34 -0.85
N SER A 51 -12.79 -3.84 0.36
CA SER A 51 -13.22 -4.45 1.62
C SER A 51 -14.23 -3.54 2.33
N ARG A 52 -15.28 -4.11 2.88
CA ARG A 52 -16.31 -3.37 3.60
C ARG A 52 -16.15 -3.55 5.09
N ASN A 53 -16.17 -2.46 5.82
CA ASN A 53 -16.06 -2.44 7.27
C ASN A 53 -17.44 -2.35 7.93
N SER A 54 -17.54 -2.82 9.17
CA SER A 54 -18.80 -2.82 9.94
C SER A 54 -19.38 -1.42 10.18
N ASN A 55 -18.53 -0.39 10.19
CA ASN A 55 -18.92 1.02 10.35
C ASN A 55 -19.39 1.68 9.04
N GLY A 56 -19.52 0.92 7.94
CA GLY A 56 -19.94 1.40 6.63
C GLY A 56 -18.81 1.99 5.77
N SER A 57 -17.60 2.16 6.30
CA SER A 57 -16.45 2.55 5.49
C SER A 57 -16.00 1.42 4.57
N VAL A 58 -15.23 1.76 3.54
CA VAL A 58 -14.64 0.79 2.61
C VAL A 58 -13.15 1.05 2.45
N ASP A 59 -12.39 -0.03 2.29
CA ASP A 59 -10.97 0.01 1.96
C ASP A 59 -10.80 -0.30 0.48
N ILE A 60 -9.99 0.50 -0.23
CA ILE A 60 -9.96 0.52 -1.69
C ILE A 60 -8.54 0.34 -2.22
N GLY A 61 -8.39 -0.55 -3.19
CA GLY A 61 -7.23 -0.68 -4.05
C GLY A 61 -6.05 -1.41 -3.44
N VAL A 62 -4.90 -1.24 -4.08
CA VAL A 62 -3.65 -1.97 -3.80
C VAL A 62 -3.25 -1.90 -2.33
N MET A 63 -3.33 -0.72 -1.73
CA MET A 63 -2.94 -0.47 -0.33
C MET A 63 -4.13 -0.34 0.63
N GLN A 64 -5.35 -0.67 0.15
CA GLN A 64 -6.58 -0.67 0.95
C GLN A 64 -6.82 0.64 1.69
N ILE A 65 -6.84 1.75 0.92
CA ILE A 65 -7.08 3.09 1.46
C ILE A 65 -8.52 3.22 1.96
N ASN A 66 -8.69 3.51 3.23
CA ASN A 66 -10.03 3.65 3.82
C ASN A 66 -10.74 4.91 3.34
N SER A 67 -12.03 4.78 3.05
CA SER A 67 -12.87 5.87 2.55
C SER A 67 -13.01 7.07 3.52
N VAL A 68 -12.65 6.91 4.81
CA VAL A 68 -12.61 8.03 5.77
C VAL A 68 -11.61 9.11 5.36
N HIS A 69 -10.56 8.74 4.60
CA HIS A 69 -9.55 9.66 4.10
C HIS A 69 -10.00 10.47 2.88
N LEU A 70 -11.12 10.11 2.24
CA LEU A 70 -11.63 10.81 1.05
C LEU A 70 -11.91 12.29 1.30
N LYS A 71 -12.35 12.66 2.52
CA LYS A 71 -12.58 14.07 2.86
C LYS A 71 -11.30 14.90 2.73
N GLU A 72 -10.16 14.34 3.11
CA GLU A 72 -8.86 14.99 3.02
C GLU A 72 -8.31 14.91 1.59
N LEU A 73 -8.38 13.74 0.95
CA LEU A 73 -7.92 13.53 -0.42
C LEU A 73 -8.63 14.42 -1.45
N LYS A 74 -9.91 14.73 -1.23
CA LYS A 74 -10.68 15.67 -2.08
C LYS A 74 -10.10 17.08 -2.10
N LYS A 75 -9.43 17.52 -1.04
CA LYS A 75 -8.76 18.83 -1.01
C LYS A 75 -7.60 18.91 -2.01
N TYR A 76 -7.05 17.75 -2.39
CA TYR A 76 -5.99 17.60 -3.38
C TYR A 76 -6.51 17.16 -4.75
N GLY A 77 -7.84 17.17 -4.96
CA GLY A 77 -8.47 16.83 -6.24
C GLY A 77 -8.73 15.34 -6.45
N PHE A 78 -8.52 14.48 -5.44
CA PHE A 78 -8.73 13.04 -5.58
C PHE A 78 -10.13 12.63 -5.13
N GLN A 79 -10.81 11.85 -5.97
CA GLN A 79 -12.10 11.23 -5.73
C GLN A 79 -11.91 9.73 -5.42
N LYS A 80 -12.98 9.06 -4.98
CA LYS A 80 -12.99 7.62 -4.70
C LYS A 80 -12.49 6.78 -5.88
N GLU A 81 -12.91 7.12 -7.08
CA GLU A 81 -12.59 6.41 -8.32
C GLU A 81 -11.10 6.43 -8.65
N HIS A 82 -10.41 7.49 -8.26
CA HIS A 82 -8.96 7.61 -8.44
C HIS A 82 -8.17 6.59 -7.62
N LEU A 83 -8.74 6.09 -6.51
CA LEU A 83 -8.07 5.09 -5.66
C LEU A 83 -7.96 3.70 -6.29
N PHE A 84 -8.63 3.45 -7.41
CA PHE A 84 -8.42 2.24 -8.22
C PHE A 84 -7.19 2.35 -9.15
N ASN A 85 -6.63 3.54 -9.33
CA ASN A 85 -5.37 3.70 -10.03
C ASN A 85 -4.22 3.29 -9.09
N PRO A 86 -3.38 2.30 -9.48
CA PRO A 86 -2.31 1.79 -8.61
C PRO A 86 -1.33 2.87 -8.15
N LYS A 87 -0.91 3.77 -9.03
CA LYS A 87 0.02 4.85 -8.69
C LYS A 87 -0.57 5.76 -7.63
N ILE A 88 -1.79 6.26 -7.83
CA ILE A 88 -2.47 7.15 -6.88
C ILE A 88 -2.67 6.43 -5.54
N ASN A 89 -3.08 5.18 -5.57
CA ASN A 89 -3.32 4.37 -4.37
C ASN A 89 -2.04 4.15 -3.55
N ILE A 90 -0.93 3.81 -4.22
CA ILE A 90 0.37 3.59 -3.57
C ILE A 90 0.90 4.89 -2.96
N TYR A 91 0.78 6.02 -3.66
CA TYR A 91 1.15 7.33 -3.11
C TYR A 91 0.29 7.72 -1.91
N ALA A 92 -1.02 7.48 -1.95
CA ALA A 92 -1.91 7.70 -0.81
C ALA A 92 -1.53 6.82 0.38
N GLY A 93 -1.21 5.55 0.15
CA GLY A 93 -0.73 4.63 1.19
C GLY A 93 0.59 5.07 1.80
N ALA A 94 1.55 5.48 0.98
CA ALA A 94 2.83 6.01 1.44
C ALA A 94 2.65 7.29 2.27
N TRP A 95 1.76 8.18 1.86
CA TRP A 95 1.41 9.39 2.62
C TRP A 95 0.82 9.04 4.00
N LEU A 96 -0.10 8.08 4.09
CA LEU A 96 -0.68 7.63 5.36
C LEU A 96 0.39 6.98 6.26
N LEU A 97 1.24 6.12 5.69
CA LEU A 97 2.34 5.50 6.43
C LEU A 97 3.35 6.54 6.94
N LYS A 98 3.65 7.56 6.13
CA LYS A 98 4.51 8.67 6.56
C LYS A 98 3.95 9.41 7.76
N ARG A 99 2.65 9.64 7.82
CA ARG A 99 1.98 10.25 8.99
C ARG A 99 2.14 9.37 10.23
N CYS A 100 1.98 8.06 10.08
CA CYS A 100 2.22 7.09 11.14
C CYS A 100 3.69 7.12 11.63
N PHE A 101 4.65 7.15 10.71
CA PHE A 101 6.07 7.25 11.05
C PHE A 101 6.44 8.57 11.73
N ASN A 102 5.82 9.67 11.33
CA ASN A 102 6.02 10.97 12.00
C ASN A 102 5.52 10.95 13.45
N LYS A 103 4.50 10.14 13.75
CA LYS A 103 3.90 10.02 15.08
C LYS A 103 4.59 8.97 15.97
N HIS A 104 4.95 7.82 15.40
CA HIS A 104 5.42 6.65 16.14
C HIS A 104 6.85 6.24 15.80
N GLY A 105 7.54 6.98 14.93
CA GLY A 105 8.86 6.61 14.40
C GLY A 105 8.78 5.54 13.30
N VAL A 106 9.92 5.28 12.66
CA VAL A 106 10.09 4.17 11.72
C VAL A 106 10.28 2.90 12.55
N SER A 107 9.19 2.26 12.92
CA SER A 107 9.12 1.19 13.91
C SER A 107 7.98 0.22 13.62
N GLU A 108 7.92 -0.87 14.36
CA GLU A 108 6.79 -1.80 14.33
C GLU A 108 5.46 -1.08 14.63
N ASP A 109 5.44 -0.23 15.65
CA ASP A 109 4.26 0.59 15.99
C ASP A 109 3.87 1.55 14.87
N GLY A 110 4.84 2.18 14.21
CA GLY A 110 4.61 3.04 13.06
C GLY A 110 3.96 2.29 11.89
N ILE A 111 4.37 1.05 11.64
CA ILE A 111 3.75 0.19 10.63
C ILE A 111 2.35 -0.24 11.08
N THR A 112 2.21 -0.65 12.35
CA THR A 112 0.91 -1.08 12.91
C THR A 112 -0.13 0.04 12.88
N CYS A 113 0.29 1.30 13.10
CA CYS A 113 -0.55 2.50 12.98
C CYS A 113 -1.24 2.60 11.61
N TYR A 114 -0.60 2.13 10.54
CA TYR A 114 -1.21 2.10 9.20
C TYR A 114 -2.51 1.30 9.16
N ASN A 115 -2.54 0.17 9.86
CA ASN A 115 -3.73 -0.68 9.97
C ASN A 115 -4.78 -0.13 10.97
N GLY A 116 -4.38 0.71 11.92
CA GLY A 116 -5.26 1.32 12.91
C GLY A 116 -4.72 1.29 14.33
N ARG A 117 -5.43 0.64 15.26
CA ARG A 117 -5.07 0.58 16.68
C ARG A 117 -3.80 -0.26 16.89
N ILE A 118 -2.86 0.26 17.67
CA ILE A 118 -1.56 -0.39 17.94
C ILE A 118 -1.70 -1.51 18.97
N GLU A 119 -2.47 -1.29 20.03
CA GLU A 119 -2.61 -2.24 21.13
C GLU A 119 -3.20 -3.58 20.66
N ASN A 120 -2.57 -4.70 21.06
CA ASN A 120 -2.95 -6.05 20.72
C ASN A 120 -3.08 -6.30 19.20
N ASN A 121 -2.24 -5.67 18.41
CA ASN A 121 -2.25 -5.76 16.95
C ASN A 121 -0.86 -6.18 16.45
N THR A 122 -0.81 -7.32 15.78
CA THR A 122 0.42 -7.92 15.25
C THR A 122 0.76 -7.46 13.83
N TYR A 123 0.04 -6.50 13.28
CA TYR A 123 0.17 -6.06 11.89
C TYR A 123 1.60 -5.66 11.52
N GLY A 124 2.23 -4.80 12.32
CA GLY A 124 3.61 -4.34 12.08
C GLY A 124 4.61 -5.48 12.15
N TYR A 125 4.47 -6.37 13.12
CA TYR A 125 5.30 -7.56 13.24
C TYR A 125 5.21 -8.45 11.99
N GLU A 126 4.00 -8.69 11.47
CA GLU A 126 3.78 -9.51 10.28
C GLU A 126 4.38 -8.88 9.03
N VAL A 127 4.27 -7.55 8.87
CA VAL A 127 4.91 -6.80 7.77
C VAL A 127 6.42 -6.87 7.87
N LEU A 128 7.01 -6.70 9.06
CA LEU A 128 8.46 -6.80 9.27
C LEU A 128 8.99 -8.21 9.03
N LYS A 129 8.22 -9.23 9.39
CA LYS A 129 8.56 -10.61 9.08
C LYS A 129 8.62 -10.87 7.57
N GLU A 130 7.63 -10.36 6.82
CA GLU A 130 7.63 -10.44 5.35
C GLU A 130 8.79 -9.64 4.75
N LEU A 131 9.06 -8.45 5.25
CA LEU A 131 10.17 -7.59 4.82
C LEU A 131 11.52 -8.31 4.94
N LYS A 132 11.75 -9.01 6.05
CA LYS A 132 12.95 -9.84 6.24
C LYS A 132 13.09 -10.90 5.13
N LEU A 133 12.00 -11.59 4.79
CA LEU A 133 12.00 -12.58 3.71
C LEU A 133 12.30 -11.95 2.34
N VAL A 134 11.79 -10.74 2.08
CA VAL A 134 12.09 -10.01 0.84
C VAL A 134 13.59 -9.72 0.73
N TYR A 135 14.21 -9.21 1.80
CA TYR A 135 15.66 -8.95 1.80
C TYR A 135 16.54 -10.21 1.72
N GLU A 136 16.09 -11.31 2.30
CA GLU A 136 16.83 -12.58 2.24
C GLU A 136 16.86 -13.19 0.84
N LYS A 137 15.81 -12.98 0.04
CA LYS A 137 15.75 -13.47 -1.36
C LYS A 137 16.62 -12.70 -2.35
N GLU A 138 17.08 -11.52 -1.98
CA GLU A 138 17.95 -10.69 -2.83
C GLU A 138 19.46 -10.94 -2.60
N LYS A 139 19.80 -11.77 -1.62
CA LYS A 139 21.19 -12.18 -1.34
C LYS A 139 21.60 -13.39 -2.16
#